data_6a6d6e9ce2e206254a4b04467556249e
#
_entry.id   6a6d6e9ce2e206254a4b04467556249e
#
_cell.length_a   1.000
_cell.length_b   1.000
_cell.length_c   1.000
_cell.angle_alpha   90.00
_cell.angle_beta   90.00
_cell.angle_gamma   90.00
#
_symmetry.space_group_name_H-M   'P 1'
#
loop_
_entity.id
_entity.type
_entity.pdbx_description
1 polymer ?
#
loop_
_entity_poly.entity_id
_entity_poly.type
_entity_poly.pdbx_seq_one_letter_code
_entity_poly.pdbx_strand_id
1 'polypeptide(L)'
;PIYKSAQGGMLNIYRLFIVRSIDYLCANGVFSEIFPLAYTCDLSAAKLRRFVFENYTIERIEAFPERDNPQKRVFENAKISVCILQLLKEKKVNTTLKIRINKERFVETYKPFSIYTINDIYSVDGVNMTIPLTEICDSKILVKVYAKSQPLLKFGKCYTGELDMTFCKPAFTTNSDDSIMLRGANIDRYILKKEMSQGETFFVNREVLNGIKNISNELFAEERIIMQGITGVNERIRLKMTISRNTYCANSVNYCRFLSNINPRYALALLNSSLLNYIFKLQSTNSNVNGYEVDNLPLIIADNQVPYIEIVNKILEIKKSDIQADTKELENHIDLLVYRLYGLNYNEVLIVDPATPITREEYEQM
;
A
#
# COMPACT_ATOMS: atom_id res chain seq x y z
N PRO A 1 7.23 -16.78 -28.53
CA PRO A 1 5.91 -17.32 -28.21
C PRO A 1 4.94 -16.18 -27.85
N ILE A 2 3.76 -16.17 -28.48
CA ILE A 2 2.72 -15.13 -28.37
C ILE A 2 2.38 -14.80 -26.90
N TYR A 3 2.34 -15.79 -26.03
CA TYR A 3 1.89 -15.63 -24.64
C TYR A 3 2.99 -15.25 -23.62
N LYS A 4 4.17 -14.83 -24.04
CA LYS A 4 5.28 -14.50 -23.12
C LYS A 4 4.91 -13.35 -22.17
N SER A 5 4.14 -12.37 -22.62
CA SER A 5 3.65 -11.24 -21.83
C SER A 5 2.56 -11.61 -20.80
N ALA A 6 1.81 -12.68 -21.06
CA ALA A 6 0.79 -13.19 -20.14
C ALA A 6 1.36 -14.03 -18.98
N GLN A 7 2.63 -14.42 -19.06
CA GLN A 7 3.27 -15.27 -18.04
C GLN A 7 3.74 -14.44 -16.85
N GLY A 8 3.38 -14.89 -15.66
CA GLY A 8 3.80 -14.27 -14.39
C GLY A 8 3.07 -14.92 -13.23
N GLY A 9 3.79 -15.35 -12.17
CA GLY A 9 3.20 -15.98 -11.01
C GLY A 9 2.23 -17.13 -11.34
N MET A 10 1.18 -17.28 -10.53
CA MET A 10 0.11 -18.25 -10.83
C MET A 10 -0.64 -17.79 -12.09
N LEU A 11 -0.73 -18.67 -13.08
CA LEU A 11 -1.34 -18.36 -14.36
C LEU A 11 -2.88 -18.25 -14.21
N ASN A 12 -3.42 -17.11 -14.57
CA ASN A 12 -4.86 -16.91 -14.72
C ASN A 12 -5.21 -16.80 -16.22
N ILE A 13 -6.17 -17.58 -16.66
CA ILE A 13 -6.48 -17.78 -18.08
C ILE A 13 -6.92 -16.49 -18.82
N TYR A 14 -7.54 -15.53 -18.14
CA TYR A 14 -7.96 -14.27 -18.77
C TYR A 14 -6.77 -13.53 -19.43
N ARG A 15 -5.57 -13.64 -18.88
CA ARG A 15 -4.37 -13.02 -19.43
C ARG A 15 -3.98 -13.58 -20.80
N LEU A 16 -4.23 -14.88 -21.01
CA LEU A 16 -4.01 -15.51 -22.31
C LEU A 16 -5.07 -15.04 -23.31
N PHE A 17 -6.33 -14.90 -22.88
CA PHE A 17 -7.40 -14.36 -23.73
C PHE A 17 -7.10 -12.94 -24.19
N ILE A 18 -6.71 -12.03 -23.30
CA ILE A 18 -6.31 -10.64 -23.68
C ILE A 18 -5.28 -10.65 -24.80
N VAL A 19 -4.18 -11.40 -24.63
CA VAL A 19 -3.11 -11.46 -25.63
C VAL A 19 -3.62 -12.04 -26.94
N ARG A 20 -4.43 -13.10 -26.88
CA ARG A 20 -4.94 -13.77 -28.08
C ARG A 20 -5.97 -12.92 -28.84
N SER A 21 -6.87 -12.26 -28.13
CA SER A 21 -7.86 -11.36 -28.73
C SER A 21 -7.19 -10.18 -29.43
N ILE A 22 -6.17 -9.59 -28.80
CA ILE A 22 -5.39 -8.52 -29.45
C ILE A 22 -4.63 -9.03 -30.69
N ASP A 23 -4.11 -10.26 -30.64
CA ASP A 23 -3.41 -10.88 -31.78
C ASP A 23 -4.32 -10.99 -33.03
N TYR A 24 -5.57 -11.36 -32.82
CA TYR A 24 -6.57 -11.51 -33.89
C TYR A 24 -7.05 -10.19 -34.51
N LEU A 25 -6.88 -9.06 -33.84
CA LEU A 25 -7.29 -7.77 -34.40
C LEU A 25 -6.44 -7.36 -35.61
N CYS A 26 -7.06 -6.71 -36.58
CA CYS A 26 -6.35 -5.97 -37.62
C CYS A 26 -5.62 -4.74 -37.02
N ALA A 27 -4.75 -4.11 -37.81
CA ALA A 27 -4.16 -2.83 -37.43
C ALA A 27 -5.28 -1.79 -37.19
N ASN A 28 -5.13 -0.96 -36.17
CA ASN A 28 -6.12 0.02 -35.72
C ASN A 28 -7.46 -0.61 -35.21
N GLY A 29 -7.51 -1.93 -35.05
CA GLY A 29 -8.68 -2.61 -34.48
C GLY A 29 -8.89 -2.22 -33.02
N VAL A 30 -10.14 -2.24 -32.58
CA VAL A 30 -10.55 -1.94 -31.20
C VAL A 30 -10.69 -3.25 -30.44
N PHE A 31 -10.00 -3.32 -29.28
CA PHE A 31 -10.19 -4.37 -28.30
C PHE A 31 -11.13 -3.86 -27.20
N SER A 32 -12.10 -4.69 -26.78
CA SER A 32 -12.93 -4.41 -25.63
C SER A 32 -13.36 -5.72 -24.99
N GLU A 33 -12.85 -6.04 -23.82
CA GLU A 33 -13.16 -7.27 -23.08
C GLU A 33 -13.38 -6.99 -21.59
N ILE A 34 -14.21 -7.83 -20.94
CA ILE A 34 -14.44 -7.86 -19.50
C ILE A 34 -13.66 -9.01 -18.87
N PHE A 35 -12.92 -8.71 -17.80
CA PHE A 35 -12.11 -9.70 -17.07
C PHE A 35 -11.89 -9.25 -15.62
N PRO A 36 -11.21 -10.07 -14.76
CA PRO A 36 -10.98 -9.72 -13.36
C PRO A 36 -10.28 -8.38 -13.16
N LEU A 37 -10.79 -7.58 -12.23
CA LEU A 37 -10.23 -6.28 -11.85
C LEU A 37 -8.79 -6.39 -11.35
N ALA A 38 -8.37 -7.56 -10.88
CA ALA A 38 -7.00 -7.90 -10.52
C ALA A 38 -5.96 -7.56 -11.61
N TYR A 39 -6.38 -7.48 -12.89
CA TYR A 39 -5.53 -6.97 -13.95
C TYR A 39 -4.91 -5.61 -13.63
N THR A 40 -5.60 -4.73 -12.91
CA THR A 40 -5.13 -3.36 -12.64
C THR A 40 -3.98 -3.30 -11.63
N CYS A 41 -3.88 -4.25 -10.70
CA CYS A 41 -2.94 -4.18 -9.57
C CYS A 41 -2.10 -5.44 -9.32
N ASP A 42 -2.56 -6.65 -9.73
CA ASP A 42 -1.85 -7.89 -9.44
C ASP A 42 -0.43 -7.92 -10.04
N LEU A 43 0.55 -8.33 -9.24
CA LEU A 43 1.95 -8.52 -9.69
C LEU A 43 2.05 -9.54 -10.82
N SER A 44 1.22 -10.58 -10.78
CA SER A 44 1.18 -11.61 -11.81
C SER A 44 0.77 -11.08 -13.19
N ALA A 45 0.07 -9.94 -13.26
CA ALA A 45 -0.34 -9.26 -14.48
C ALA A 45 0.62 -8.12 -14.90
N ALA A 46 1.65 -7.82 -14.11
CA ALA A 46 2.55 -6.69 -14.38
C ALA A 46 3.20 -6.72 -15.77
N LYS A 47 3.69 -7.90 -16.20
CA LYS A 47 4.26 -8.06 -17.55
C LYS A 47 3.24 -7.79 -18.66
N LEU A 48 1.99 -8.22 -18.47
CA LEU A 48 0.91 -7.98 -19.43
C LEU A 48 0.54 -6.50 -19.47
N ARG A 49 0.41 -5.84 -18.31
CA ARG A 49 0.16 -4.38 -18.28
C ARG A 49 1.26 -3.63 -19.02
N ARG A 50 2.53 -3.90 -18.70
CA ARG A 50 3.67 -3.29 -19.39
C ARG A 50 3.60 -3.50 -20.90
N PHE A 51 3.38 -4.74 -21.34
CA PHE A 51 3.23 -5.08 -22.76
C PHE A 51 2.10 -4.26 -23.42
N VAL A 52 0.94 -4.15 -22.77
CA VAL A 52 -0.19 -3.38 -23.29
C VAL A 52 0.14 -1.88 -23.34
N PHE A 53 0.71 -1.32 -22.28
CA PHE A 53 1.09 0.09 -22.24
C PHE A 53 2.18 0.45 -23.26
N GLU A 54 3.12 -0.43 -23.52
CA GLU A 54 4.24 -0.17 -24.48
C GLU A 54 3.81 -0.27 -25.94
N ASN A 55 2.85 -1.14 -26.26
CA ASN A 55 2.53 -1.47 -27.64
C ASN A 55 1.20 -0.90 -28.15
N TYR A 56 0.27 -0.56 -27.25
CA TYR A 56 -1.10 -0.18 -27.61
C TYR A 56 -1.53 1.11 -26.94
N THR A 57 -2.59 1.71 -27.47
CA THR A 57 -3.24 2.88 -26.87
C THR A 57 -4.41 2.41 -26.01
N ILE A 58 -4.28 2.49 -24.70
CA ILE A 58 -5.40 2.27 -23.78
C ILE A 58 -6.27 3.52 -23.82
N GLU A 59 -7.54 3.37 -24.19
CA GLU A 59 -8.49 4.49 -24.24
C GLU A 59 -9.18 4.67 -22.90
N ARG A 60 -9.71 3.57 -22.34
CA ARG A 60 -10.43 3.63 -21.08
C ARG A 60 -10.49 2.29 -20.34
N ILE A 61 -10.73 2.41 -19.04
CA ILE A 61 -11.09 1.30 -18.14
C ILE A 61 -12.38 1.67 -17.42
N GLU A 62 -13.37 0.78 -17.52
CA GLU A 62 -14.57 0.80 -16.69
C GLU A 62 -14.36 -0.23 -15.57
N ALA A 63 -14.18 0.22 -14.33
CA ALA A 63 -13.92 -0.63 -13.18
C ALA A 63 -15.23 -0.90 -12.42
N PHE A 64 -15.46 -2.15 -12.02
CA PHE A 64 -16.59 -2.61 -11.20
C PHE A 64 -16.03 -3.32 -9.96
N PRO A 65 -15.68 -2.60 -8.89
CA PRO A 65 -15.03 -3.16 -7.72
C PRO A 65 -15.98 -3.98 -6.83
N GLU A 66 -17.29 -3.75 -6.91
CA GLU A 66 -18.26 -4.46 -6.07
C GLU A 66 -18.31 -5.95 -6.41
N ARG A 67 -18.12 -6.79 -5.41
CA ARG A 67 -18.14 -8.26 -5.55
C ARG A 67 -19.02 -8.96 -4.52
N ASP A 68 -19.27 -8.30 -3.39
CA ASP A 68 -19.93 -8.94 -2.24
C ASP A 68 -21.44 -8.88 -2.34
N ASN A 69 -22.00 -7.76 -2.81
CA ASN A 69 -23.43 -7.61 -3.01
C ASN A 69 -23.89 -8.22 -4.34
N PRO A 70 -24.67 -9.32 -4.34
CA PRO A 70 -25.15 -9.99 -5.56
C PRO A 70 -25.97 -9.10 -6.50
N GLN A 71 -26.64 -8.07 -5.97
CA GLN A 71 -27.51 -7.18 -6.75
C GLN A 71 -26.70 -6.08 -7.46
N LYS A 72 -25.49 -5.76 -6.96
CA LYS A 72 -24.64 -4.70 -7.49
C LYS A 72 -23.44 -5.21 -8.28
N ARG A 73 -22.98 -6.43 -8.01
CA ARG A 73 -21.89 -7.05 -8.78
C ARG A 73 -22.35 -7.42 -10.19
N VAL A 74 -21.42 -7.35 -11.14
CA VAL A 74 -21.72 -7.58 -12.56
C VAL A 74 -22.21 -9.02 -12.83
N PHE A 75 -21.54 -10.02 -12.26
CA PHE A 75 -21.92 -11.44 -12.39
C PHE A 75 -22.59 -11.94 -11.11
N GLU A 76 -23.91 -12.19 -11.18
CA GLU A 76 -24.70 -12.58 -10.01
C GLU A 76 -24.18 -13.84 -9.30
N ASN A 77 -23.68 -14.81 -10.06
CA ASN A 77 -23.23 -16.11 -9.55
C ASN A 77 -21.71 -16.17 -9.29
N ALA A 78 -20.96 -15.09 -9.57
CA ALA A 78 -19.52 -15.04 -9.36
C ALA A 78 -19.15 -13.88 -8.43
N LYS A 79 -18.57 -14.22 -7.27
CA LYS A 79 -18.06 -13.23 -6.29
C LYS A 79 -16.73 -12.67 -6.75
N ILE A 80 -16.75 -11.85 -7.80
CA ILE A 80 -15.56 -11.29 -8.44
C ILE A 80 -15.76 -9.83 -8.83
N SER A 81 -14.75 -9.01 -8.57
CA SER A 81 -14.61 -7.67 -9.13
C SER A 81 -14.09 -7.75 -10.56
N VAL A 82 -14.62 -6.94 -11.47
CA VAL A 82 -14.25 -6.98 -12.88
C VAL A 82 -13.95 -5.60 -13.44
N CYS A 83 -13.29 -5.56 -14.60
CA CYS A 83 -13.15 -4.34 -15.40
C CYS A 83 -13.36 -4.62 -16.88
N ILE A 84 -13.77 -3.59 -17.61
CA ILE A 84 -13.75 -3.58 -19.08
C ILE A 84 -12.56 -2.73 -19.49
N LEU A 85 -11.64 -3.30 -20.24
CA LEU A 85 -10.51 -2.59 -20.88
C LEU A 85 -10.85 -2.34 -22.33
N GLN A 86 -10.76 -1.08 -22.75
CA GLN A 86 -10.83 -0.70 -24.17
C GLN A 86 -9.49 -0.13 -24.62
N LEU A 87 -8.95 -0.69 -25.71
CA LEU A 87 -7.71 -0.22 -26.33
C LEU A 87 -7.78 -0.27 -27.86
N LEU A 88 -6.91 0.50 -28.50
CA LEU A 88 -6.64 0.43 -29.94
C LEU A 88 -5.37 -0.36 -30.19
N LYS A 89 -5.38 -1.25 -31.19
CA LYS A 89 -4.19 -1.95 -31.69
C LYS A 89 -3.30 -1.01 -32.52
N GLU A 90 -2.98 0.12 -31.91
CA GLU A 90 -2.10 1.18 -32.42
C GLU A 90 -1.46 1.90 -31.22
N LYS A 91 -0.19 2.25 -31.31
CA LYS A 91 0.47 3.06 -30.30
C LYS A 91 0.46 4.53 -30.71
N LYS A 92 -0.35 5.35 -30.02
CA LYS A 92 -0.37 6.81 -30.17
C LYS A 92 0.51 7.47 -29.12
N VAL A 93 1.11 8.59 -29.48
CA VAL A 93 1.93 9.41 -28.58
C VAL A 93 1.02 10.35 -27.76
N ASN A 94 1.42 10.69 -26.54
CA ASN A 94 0.72 11.63 -25.65
C ASN A 94 -0.75 11.29 -25.38
N THR A 95 -1.06 10.01 -25.25
CA THR A 95 -2.40 9.56 -24.91
C THR A 95 -2.66 9.58 -23.40
N THR A 96 -3.92 9.74 -23.03
CA THR A 96 -4.40 9.65 -21.65
C THR A 96 -5.26 8.42 -21.47
N LEU A 97 -5.04 7.73 -20.36
CA LEU A 97 -5.91 6.66 -19.89
C LEU A 97 -7.07 7.28 -19.10
N LYS A 98 -8.30 6.92 -19.47
CA LYS A 98 -9.53 7.33 -18.78
C LYS A 98 -10.02 6.17 -17.91
N ILE A 99 -10.27 6.43 -16.63
CA ILE A 99 -10.75 5.43 -15.67
C ILE A 99 -12.05 5.89 -15.05
N ARG A 100 -13.07 5.01 -15.01
CA ARG A 100 -14.32 5.23 -14.31
C ARG A 100 -14.58 4.09 -13.34
N ILE A 101 -14.99 4.44 -12.12
CA ILE A 101 -15.39 3.49 -11.10
C ILE A 101 -16.91 3.44 -11.05
N ASN A 102 -17.47 2.27 -11.38
CA ASN A 102 -18.89 2.01 -11.36
C ASN A 102 -19.23 1.24 -10.07
N LYS A 103 -20.09 1.81 -9.23
CA LYS A 103 -20.56 1.19 -7.97
C LYS A 103 -21.74 0.26 -8.17
N GLU A 104 -22.38 0.36 -9.35
CA GLU A 104 -23.49 -0.48 -9.79
C GLU A 104 -23.03 -1.50 -10.83
N ARG A 105 -23.88 -2.46 -11.17
CA ARG A 105 -23.61 -3.53 -12.14
C ARG A 105 -23.60 -3.09 -13.61
N PHE A 106 -23.80 -1.83 -13.87
CA PHE A 106 -23.81 -1.21 -15.21
C PHE A 106 -22.88 0.01 -15.25
N VAL A 107 -22.55 0.43 -16.48
CA VAL A 107 -21.71 1.61 -16.70
C VAL A 107 -22.48 2.87 -16.31
N GLU A 108 -21.99 3.56 -15.30
CA GLU A 108 -22.56 4.80 -14.77
C GLU A 108 -22.07 5.99 -15.63
N THR A 109 -22.66 6.14 -16.83
CA THR A 109 -22.20 7.10 -17.86
C THR A 109 -22.24 8.56 -17.43
N TYR A 110 -23.01 8.89 -16.40
CA TYR A 110 -23.07 10.23 -15.81
C TYR A 110 -21.84 10.58 -14.94
N LYS A 111 -21.06 9.58 -14.53
CA LYS A 111 -19.84 9.80 -13.76
C LYS A 111 -18.71 10.24 -14.68
N PRO A 112 -17.93 11.22 -14.27
CA PRO A 112 -16.74 11.63 -15.01
C PRO A 112 -15.62 10.59 -14.91
N PHE A 113 -14.64 10.69 -15.82
CA PHE A 113 -13.43 9.87 -15.78
C PHE A 113 -12.32 10.52 -14.97
N SER A 114 -11.61 9.75 -14.19
CA SER A 114 -10.24 10.10 -13.78
C SER A 114 -9.31 9.92 -14.98
N ILE A 115 -8.38 10.85 -15.15
CA ILE A 115 -7.50 10.91 -16.32
C ILE A 115 -6.06 10.82 -15.87
N TYR A 116 -5.31 9.89 -16.45
CA TYR A 116 -3.89 9.70 -16.22
C TYR A 116 -3.10 9.74 -17.52
N THR A 117 -1.97 10.39 -17.50
CA THR A 117 -0.94 10.21 -18.54
C THR A 117 -0.16 8.91 -18.25
N ILE A 118 0.57 8.43 -19.26
CA ILE A 118 1.47 7.28 -19.04
C ILE A 118 2.55 7.61 -18.02
N ASN A 119 3.01 8.87 -17.95
CA ASN A 119 3.99 9.32 -16.97
C ASN A 119 3.43 9.30 -15.54
N ASP A 120 2.14 9.60 -15.35
CA ASP A 120 1.48 9.47 -14.04
C ASP A 120 1.50 8.02 -13.56
N ILE A 121 1.19 7.07 -14.45
CA ILE A 121 1.24 5.64 -14.15
C ILE A 121 2.67 5.20 -13.78
N TYR A 122 3.67 5.64 -14.55
CA TYR A 122 5.08 5.37 -14.24
C TYR A 122 5.52 5.98 -12.90
N SER A 123 5.04 7.16 -12.56
CA SER A 123 5.35 7.83 -11.30
C SER A 123 4.76 7.10 -10.10
N VAL A 124 3.54 6.56 -10.25
CA VAL A 124 2.86 5.81 -9.20
C VAL A 124 3.50 4.42 -8.99
N ASP A 125 3.76 3.67 -10.06
CA ASP A 125 4.41 2.36 -9.99
C ASP A 125 5.11 2.03 -11.32
N GLY A 126 6.31 2.54 -11.49
CA GLY A 126 7.11 2.31 -12.70
C GLY A 126 7.58 0.87 -12.87
N VAL A 127 7.52 0.05 -11.83
CA VAL A 127 7.96 -1.36 -11.89
C VAL A 127 6.83 -2.27 -12.36
N ASN A 128 5.65 -2.17 -11.75
CA ASN A 128 4.54 -3.08 -12.03
C ASN A 128 3.46 -2.47 -12.91
N MET A 129 3.56 -1.16 -13.22
CA MET A 129 2.57 -0.42 -14.00
C MET A 129 1.16 -0.54 -13.42
N THR A 130 1.05 -0.48 -12.09
CA THR A 130 -0.22 -0.53 -11.39
C THR A 130 -1.12 0.62 -11.83
N ILE A 131 -2.37 0.31 -12.13
CA ILE A 131 -3.36 1.27 -12.60
C ILE A 131 -4.20 1.71 -11.39
N PRO A 132 -4.07 2.96 -10.92
CA PRO A 132 -4.82 3.43 -9.77
C PRO A 132 -6.32 3.52 -10.07
N LEU A 133 -7.13 2.96 -9.19
CA LEU A 133 -8.59 3.06 -9.26
C LEU A 133 -9.07 4.17 -8.32
N THR A 134 -9.14 5.39 -8.85
CA THR A 134 -9.48 6.58 -8.05
C THR A 134 -10.57 7.42 -8.71
N GLU A 135 -11.30 8.17 -7.90
CA GLU A 135 -12.16 9.24 -8.39
C GLU A 135 -11.31 10.49 -8.76
N ILE A 136 -11.91 11.49 -9.43
CA ILE A 136 -11.16 12.63 -10.01
C ILE A 136 -10.35 13.41 -8.96
N CYS A 137 -10.96 13.68 -7.79
CA CYS A 137 -10.27 14.44 -6.75
C CYS A 137 -9.05 13.67 -6.23
N ASP A 138 -9.24 12.38 -5.98
CA ASP A 138 -8.21 11.47 -5.50
C ASP A 138 -7.06 11.33 -6.53
N SER A 139 -7.39 11.25 -7.82
CA SER A 139 -6.38 11.12 -8.87
C SER A 139 -5.44 12.33 -8.92
N LYS A 140 -5.95 13.54 -8.73
CA LYS A 140 -5.15 14.77 -8.70
C LYS A 140 -4.19 14.79 -7.52
N ILE A 141 -4.67 14.38 -6.34
CA ILE A 141 -3.83 14.29 -5.13
C ILE A 141 -2.76 13.22 -5.34
N LEU A 142 -3.15 12.04 -5.83
CA LEU A 142 -2.23 10.93 -6.07
C LEU A 142 -1.08 11.36 -7.01
N VAL A 143 -1.40 11.91 -8.17
CA VAL A 143 -0.41 12.39 -9.15
C VAL A 143 0.50 13.46 -8.53
N LYS A 144 -0.06 14.42 -7.81
CA LYS A 144 0.69 15.49 -7.14
C LYS A 144 1.69 14.95 -6.11
N VAL A 145 1.26 14.00 -5.30
CA VAL A 145 2.08 13.37 -4.26
C VAL A 145 3.24 12.59 -4.90
N TYR A 146 2.95 11.76 -5.90
CA TYR A 146 3.99 10.97 -6.57
C TYR A 146 4.95 11.79 -7.42
N ALA A 147 4.51 12.91 -8.00
CA ALA A 147 5.36 13.78 -8.81
C ALA A 147 6.53 14.40 -8.00
N LYS A 148 6.39 14.54 -6.69
CA LYS A 148 7.40 15.15 -5.80
C LYS A 148 8.18 14.15 -4.96
N SER A 149 7.84 12.87 -5.02
CA SER A 149 8.36 11.83 -4.13
C SER A 149 9.13 10.76 -4.88
N GLN A 150 9.73 9.86 -4.12
CA GLN A 150 10.32 8.62 -4.62
C GLN A 150 9.70 7.44 -3.87
N PRO A 151 9.62 6.25 -4.47
CA PRO A 151 9.13 5.07 -3.77
C PRO A 151 10.03 4.75 -2.55
N LEU A 152 9.42 4.29 -1.45
CA LEU A 152 10.12 3.87 -0.24
C LEU A 152 11.29 2.93 -0.57
N LEU A 153 11.14 2.08 -1.57
CA LEU A 153 12.18 1.15 -2.03
C LEU A 153 13.52 1.82 -2.36
N LYS A 154 13.54 3.11 -2.67
CA LYS A 154 14.78 3.89 -2.87
C LYS A 154 15.53 4.18 -1.58
N PHE A 155 14.84 4.17 -0.45
CA PHE A 155 15.37 4.56 0.85
C PHE A 155 15.45 3.41 1.84
N GLY A 156 14.80 2.29 1.53
CA GLY A 156 14.72 1.12 2.37
C GLY A 156 13.92 0.02 1.69
N LYS A 157 13.58 -1.01 2.44
CA LYS A 157 12.79 -2.12 1.92
C LYS A 157 11.91 -2.72 3.01
N CYS A 158 10.71 -3.12 2.63
CA CYS A 158 9.77 -3.85 3.46
C CYS A 158 9.97 -5.36 3.30
N TYR A 159 9.94 -6.07 4.42
CA TYR A 159 10.08 -7.53 4.52
C TYR A 159 8.92 -8.10 5.32
N THR A 160 8.55 -9.33 5.04
CA THR A 160 7.67 -10.11 5.93
C THR A 160 8.47 -10.58 7.14
N GLY A 161 7.80 -10.70 8.29
CA GLY A 161 8.41 -11.17 9.52
C GLY A 161 9.19 -12.47 9.34
N GLU A 162 10.29 -12.55 10.06
CA GLU A 162 11.29 -13.59 9.87
C GLU A 162 10.86 -14.96 10.36
N LEU A 163 9.83 -15.07 11.23
CA LEU A 163 9.40 -16.33 11.78
C LEU A 163 8.08 -16.83 11.18
N ASP A 164 8.13 -17.97 10.53
CA ASP A 164 6.94 -18.71 10.15
C ASP A 164 6.37 -19.45 11.35
N MET A 165 5.07 -19.23 11.64
CA MET A 165 4.41 -19.78 12.83
C MET A 165 4.32 -21.29 12.85
N THR A 166 4.38 -21.95 11.70
CA THR A 166 4.33 -23.42 11.60
C THR A 166 5.74 -23.99 11.66
N PHE A 167 6.64 -23.45 10.84
CA PHE A 167 7.99 -23.99 10.67
C PHE A 167 8.88 -23.73 11.89
N CYS A 168 8.77 -22.54 12.52
CA CYS A 168 9.56 -22.18 13.67
C CYS A 168 8.91 -22.56 15.03
N LYS A 169 7.75 -23.24 15.01
CA LYS A 169 7.00 -23.63 16.22
C LYS A 169 7.83 -24.29 17.30
N PRO A 170 8.81 -25.20 17.02
CA PRO A 170 9.63 -25.83 18.06
C PRO A 170 10.46 -24.84 18.91
N ALA A 171 10.76 -23.65 18.37
CA ALA A 171 11.51 -22.61 19.08
C ALA A 171 10.63 -21.70 19.95
N PHE A 172 9.29 -21.82 19.89
CA PHE A 172 8.38 -20.96 20.66
C PHE A 172 8.21 -21.48 22.08
N THR A 173 8.26 -20.55 23.02
CA THR A 173 8.17 -20.83 24.45
C THR A 173 7.20 -19.85 25.12
N THR A 174 6.80 -20.16 26.35
CA THR A 174 6.07 -19.25 27.25
C THR A 174 7.00 -18.62 28.30
N ASN A 175 8.29 -18.91 28.26
CA ASN A 175 9.27 -18.36 29.19
C ASN A 175 9.55 -16.90 28.86
N SER A 176 9.22 -15.98 29.78
CA SER A 176 9.42 -14.54 29.65
C SER A 176 10.89 -14.09 29.63
N ASP A 177 11.83 -14.96 30.04
CA ASP A 177 13.27 -14.65 29.97
C ASP A 177 13.81 -14.75 28.54
N ASP A 178 13.08 -15.45 27.65
CA ASP A 178 13.39 -15.53 26.23
C ASP A 178 12.96 -14.23 25.48
N SER A 179 13.38 -14.10 24.24
CA SER A 179 13.06 -12.91 23.43
C SER A 179 11.61 -12.94 22.95
N ILE A 180 10.90 -11.83 23.11
CA ILE A 180 9.48 -11.74 22.68
C ILE A 180 9.34 -11.91 21.17
N MET A 181 8.30 -12.66 20.75
CA MET A 181 7.84 -12.75 19.37
C MET A 181 6.60 -11.88 19.17
N LEU A 182 6.69 -10.95 18.25
CA LEU A 182 5.61 -10.04 17.89
C LEU A 182 4.73 -10.63 16.78
N ARG A 183 3.43 -10.50 16.96
CA ARG A 183 2.41 -10.82 15.97
C ARG A 183 1.68 -9.54 15.56
N GLY A 184 0.92 -9.56 14.47
CA GLY A 184 0.16 -8.38 14.01
C GLY A 184 -0.67 -7.71 15.12
N ALA A 185 -1.31 -8.50 15.99
CA ALA A 185 -2.13 -7.99 17.11
C ALA A 185 -1.34 -7.20 18.17
N ASN A 186 -0.01 -7.37 18.24
CA ASN A 186 0.84 -6.60 19.14
C ASN A 186 1.07 -5.16 18.68
N ILE A 187 0.74 -4.84 17.41
CA ILE A 187 1.11 -3.59 16.78
C ILE A 187 -0.11 -2.71 16.56
N ASP A 188 0.00 -1.46 16.94
CA ASP A 188 -0.92 -0.41 16.53
C ASP A 188 -0.13 0.86 16.19
N ARG A 189 -0.80 1.92 15.77
CA ARG A 189 -0.18 3.19 15.38
C ARG A 189 0.59 3.77 16.58
N TYR A 190 1.93 3.82 16.47
CA TYR A 190 2.87 4.21 17.54
C TYR A 190 2.85 3.33 18.79
N ILE A 191 2.13 2.21 18.79
CA ILE A 191 1.94 1.35 19.96
C ILE A 191 2.53 -0.03 19.72
N LEU A 192 3.28 -0.50 20.71
CA LEU A 192 3.73 -1.87 20.85
C LEU A 192 3.10 -2.48 22.10
N LYS A 193 2.12 -3.35 21.92
CA LYS A 193 1.48 -4.10 23.01
C LYS A 193 2.34 -5.32 23.36
N LYS A 194 2.81 -5.41 24.58
CA LYS A 194 3.57 -6.58 25.05
C LYS A 194 2.64 -7.76 25.32
N GLU A 195 1.45 -7.50 25.86
CA GLU A 195 0.42 -8.49 26.13
C GLU A 195 -0.65 -8.44 25.05
N MET A 196 -1.19 -9.60 24.72
CA MET A 196 -2.24 -9.71 23.72
C MET A 196 -3.61 -9.77 24.40
N SER A 197 -4.59 -9.09 23.83
CA SER A 197 -5.98 -9.14 24.28
C SER A 197 -6.64 -10.52 24.03
N GLN A 198 -6.11 -11.29 23.08
CA GLN A 198 -6.55 -12.63 22.74
C GLN A 198 -5.36 -13.50 22.30
N GLY A 199 -5.32 -14.73 22.83
CA GLY A 199 -4.26 -15.70 22.55
C GLY A 199 -3.05 -15.56 23.48
N GLU A 200 -2.10 -16.47 23.32
CA GLU A 200 -0.89 -16.53 24.15
C GLU A 200 0.19 -15.62 23.61
N THR A 201 0.94 -14.99 24.52
CA THR A 201 2.20 -14.32 24.20
C THR A 201 3.28 -15.38 24.04
N PHE A 202 3.97 -15.37 22.92
CA PHE A 202 5.07 -16.29 22.67
C PHE A 202 6.41 -15.56 22.77
N PHE A 203 7.37 -16.29 23.30
CA PHE A 203 8.78 -15.94 23.29
C PHE A 203 9.55 -16.94 22.44
N VAL A 204 10.79 -16.65 22.14
CA VAL A 204 11.61 -17.47 21.23
C VAL A 204 12.87 -17.90 21.94
N ASN A 205 13.04 -19.19 22.12
CA ASN A 205 14.30 -19.76 22.54
C ASN A 205 15.29 -19.69 21.37
N ARG A 206 16.30 -18.86 21.54
CA ARG A 206 17.25 -18.55 20.47
C ARG A 206 18.14 -19.72 20.08
N GLU A 207 18.51 -20.57 21.03
CA GLU A 207 19.34 -21.73 20.75
C GLU A 207 18.60 -22.73 19.87
N VAL A 208 17.35 -23.02 20.20
CA VAL A 208 16.49 -23.88 19.39
C VAL A 208 16.23 -23.26 18.00
N LEU A 209 15.96 -21.94 17.97
CA LEU A 209 15.74 -21.24 16.69
C LEU A 209 16.95 -21.33 15.76
N ASN A 210 18.17 -21.16 16.28
CA ASN A 210 19.40 -21.24 15.49
C ASN A 210 19.60 -22.64 14.83
N GLY A 211 19.05 -23.70 15.43
CA GLY A 211 19.01 -25.02 14.83
C GLY A 211 18.01 -25.17 13.66
N ILE A 212 17.03 -24.24 13.55
CA ILE A 212 16.00 -24.27 12.52
C ILE A 212 16.28 -23.22 11.45
N LYS A 213 16.55 -21.98 11.87
CA LYS A 213 16.75 -20.82 11.02
C LYS A 213 17.76 -19.85 11.66
N ASN A 214 18.81 -19.56 10.96
CA ASN A 214 19.79 -18.57 11.42
C ASN A 214 19.27 -17.15 11.15
N ILE A 215 19.06 -16.36 12.21
CA ILE A 215 18.73 -14.94 12.16
C ILE A 215 19.90 -14.17 12.72
N SER A 216 20.47 -13.26 11.92
CA SER A 216 21.66 -12.51 12.31
C SER A 216 21.42 -11.67 13.56
N ASN A 217 22.47 -11.52 14.38
CA ASN A 217 22.44 -10.67 15.56
C ASN A 217 22.14 -9.20 15.19
N GLU A 218 22.64 -8.77 14.04
CA GLU A 218 22.42 -7.42 13.52
C GLU A 218 20.95 -7.15 13.24
N LEU A 219 20.26 -8.07 12.54
CA LEU A 219 18.83 -7.94 12.26
C LEU A 219 18.01 -7.92 13.55
N PHE A 220 18.35 -8.77 14.54
CA PHE A 220 17.68 -8.80 15.84
C PHE A 220 17.88 -7.50 16.63
N ALA A 221 19.10 -6.97 16.66
CA ALA A 221 19.47 -5.77 17.41
C ALA A 221 19.10 -4.46 16.70
N GLU A 222 18.75 -4.50 15.41
CA GLU A 222 18.41 -3.32 14.62
C GLU A 222 17.08 -2.71 15.08
N GLU A 223 17.03 -1.38 15.12
CA GLU A 223 15.79 -0.65 15.30
C GLU A 223 15.02 -0.64 13.98
N ARG A 224 13.86 -1.27 13.95
CA ARG A 224 13.04 -1.47 12.76
C ARG A 224 11.68 -0.83 12.93
N ILE A 225 11.13 -0.26 11.84
CA ILE A 225 9.69 -0.01 11.77
C ILE A 225 9.01 -1.35 11.54
N ILE A 226 8.06 -1.69 12.41
CA ILE A 226 7.23 -2.88 12.32
C ILE A 226 5.77 -2.50 12.10
N MET A 227 5.01 -3.34 11.38
CA MET A 227 3.63 -3.05 11.03
C MET A 227 2.75 -4.30 11.00
N GLN A 228 1.45 -4.12 11.18
CA GLN A 228 0.48 -5.18 10.95
C GLN A 228 0.52 -5.64 9.49
N GLY A 229 0.70 -6.94 9.26
CA GLY A 229 0.63 -7.53 7.93
C GLY A 229 -0.79 -7.76 7.42
N ILE A 230 -1.80 -7.68 8.28
CA ILE A 230 -3.22 -7.86 7.94
C ILE A 230 -4.04 -6.79 8.65
N THR A 231 -4.77 -5.99 7.88
CA THR A 231 -5.71 -4.99 8.39
C THR A 231 -7.01 -5.05 7.57
N GLY A 232 -8.14 -4.75 8.17
CA GLY A 232 -9.42 -4.77 7.45
C GLY A 232 -9.45 -3.76 6.29
N VAL A 233 -9.95 -4.15 5.13
CA VAL A 233 -10.02 -3.26 3.94
C VAL A 233 -10.79 -1.97 4.24
N ASN A 234 -11.84 -2.08 5.04
CA ASN A 234 -12.72 -0.96 5.40
C ASN A 234 -12.26 -0.19 6.64
N GLU A 235 -11.13 -0.55 7.27
CA GLU A 235 -10.61 0.20 8.40
C GLU A 235 -10.24 1.62 8.00
N ARG A 236 -10.52 2.59 8.89
CA ARG A 236 -10.12 3.98 8.71
C ARG A 236 -8.60 4.10 8.57
N ILE A 237 -7.87 3.41 9.45
CA ILE A 237 -6.41 3.37 9.47
C ILE A 237 -5.95 1.95 9.12
N ARG A 238 -5.29 1.81 7.98
CA ARG A 238 -4.72 0.55 7.51
C ARG A 238 -3.22 0.43 7.78
N LEU A 239 -2.50 1.53 7.72
CA LEU A 239 -1.09 1.58 8.09
C LEU A 239 -0.97 1.76 9.60
N LYS A 240 -0.70 0.68 10.31
CA LYS A 240 -0.50 0.67 11.76
C LYS A 240 0.94 0.25 12.03
N MET A 241 1.77 1.21 12.39
CA MET A 241 3.21 1.02 12.50
C MET A 241 3.76 1.57 13.81
N THR A 242 4.82 0.94 14.28
CA THR A 242 5.62 1.41 15.42
C THR A 242 7.08 1.01 15.26
N ILE A 243 7.92 1.34 16.23
CA ILE A 243 9.33 0.95 16.25
C ILE A 243 9.55 -0.17 17.25
N SER A 244 10.37 -1.15 16.87
CA SER A 244 10.81 -2.21 17.76
C SER A 244 12.29 -2.52 17.59
N ARG A 245 12.89 -3.03 18.65
CA ARG A 245 14.29 -3.47 18.74
C ARG A 245 14.38 -4.69 19.64
N ASN A 246 15.31 -5.60 19.37
CA ASN A 246 15.51 -6.84 20.14
C ASN A 246 14.24 -7.72 20.23
N THR A 247 13.52 -7.82 19.12
CA THR A 247 12.28 -8.61 19.03
C THR A 247 12.31 -9.47 17.77
N TYR A 248 11.58 -10.58 17.80
CA TYR A 248 11.30 -11.38 16.63
C TYR A 248 9.93 -11.02 16.05
N CYS A 249 9.77 -11.11 14.73
CA CYS A 249 8.52 -10.83 14.03
C CYS A 249 7.98 -12.11 13.39
N ALA A 250 6.74 -12.48 13.74
CA ALA A 250 6.01 -13.54 13.05
C ALA A 250 5.61 -13.11 11.63
N ASN A 251 5.25 -14.06 10.78
CA ASN A 251 4.83 -13.82 9.39
C ASN A 251 3.55 -12.97 9.24
N SER A 252 2.82 -12.68 10.32
CA SER A 252 1.72 -11.71 10.37
C SER A 252 2.16 -10.26 10.61
N VAL A 253 3.46 -10.03 10.74
CA VAL A 253 4.12 -8.71 10.88
C VAL A 253 4.96 -8.46 9.65
N ASN A 254 4.93 -7.26 9.11
CA ASN A 254 5.95 -6.79 8.18
C ASN A 254 6.89 -5.80 8.90
N TYR A 255 8.11 -5.66 8.40
CA TYR A 255 9.05 -4.68 8.93
C TYR A 255 9.82 -3.99 7.81
N CYS A 256 10.15 -2.71 8.03
CA CYS A 256 10.98 -1.93 7.11
C CYS A 256 12.38 -1.73 7.70
N ARG A 257 13.39 -1.90 6.83
CA ARG A 257 14.78 -1.50 7.07
C ARG A 257 15.11 -0.35 6.15
N PHE A 258 15.78 0.66 6.70
CA PHE A 258 16.13 1.89 5.96
C PHE A 258 17.63 1.99 5.75
N LEU A 259 18.00 2.69 4.68
CA LEU A 259 19.38 3.10 4.44
C LEU A 259 19.79 4.22 5.40
N SER A 260 21.08 4.44 5.58
CA SER A 260 21.63 5.37 6.57
C SER A 260 21.27 6.86 6.35
N ASN A 261 20.72 7.21 5.19
CA ASN A 261 20.33 8.57 4.86
C ASN A 261 18.92 8.96 5.32
N ILE A 262 18.17 8.05 5.94
CA ILE A 262 16.84 8.32 6.47
C ILE A 262 16.73 7.82 7.92
N ASN A 263 16.23 8.68 8.79
CA ASN A 263 15.98 8.29 10.18
C ASN A 263 14.68 7.46 10.26
N PRO A 264 14.65 6.28 10.90
CA PRO A 264 13.45 5.47 11.05
C PRO A 264 12.28 6.22 11.70
N ARG A 265 12.52 7.14 12.63
CA ARG A 265 11.47 7.94 13.26
C ARG A 265 10.86 8.95 12.31
N TYR A 266 11.69 9.56 11.45
CA TYR A 266 11.20 10.40 10.37
C TYR A 266 10.32 9.60 9.40
N ALA A 267 10.81 8.44 8.97
CA ALA A 267 10.04 7.56 8.09
C ALA A 267 8.72 7.11 8.76
N LEU A 268 8.73 6.81 10.07
CA LEU A 268 7.52 6.46 10.83
C LEU A 268 6.51 7.60 10.86
N ALA A 269 6.96 8.87 11.01
CA ALA A 269 6.07 10.03 10.93
C ALA A 269 5.32 10.06 9.59
N LEU A 270 6.03 9.90 8.47
CA LEU A 270 5.41 9.89 7.16
C LEU A 270 4.46 8.70 7.00
N LEU A 271 4.91 7.48 7.31
CA LEU A 271 4.18 6.23 7.09
C LEU A 271 2.91 6.11 7.95
N ASN A 272 2.92 6.68 9.15
CA ASN A 272 1.73 6.76 10.00
C ASN A 272 0.84 7.98 9.70
N SER A 273 1.23 8.90 8.80
CA SER A 273 0.41 10.07 8.50
C SER A 273 -0.93 9.70 7.84
N SER A 274 -1.91 10.56 8.02
CA SER A 274 -3.20 10.45 7.36
C SER A 274 -3.06 10.46 5.84
N LEU A 275 -2.10 11.23 5.29
CA LEU A 275 -1.82 11.26 3.85
C LEU A 275 -1.33 9.91 3.32
N LEU A 276 -0.31 9.30 3.93
CA LEU A 276 0.23 8.03 3.44
C LEU A 276 -0.76 6.88 3.63
N ASN A 277 -1.53 6.90 4.72
CA ASN A 277 -2.64 5.96 4.91
C ASN A 277 -3.73 6.12 3.83
N TYR A 278 -4.08 7.36 3.47
CA TYR A 278 -5.02 7.64 2.37
C TYR A 278 -4.49 7.12 1.03
N ILE A 279 -3.24 7.44 0.67
CA ILE A 279 -2.60 6.95 -0.55
C ILE A 279 -2.57 5.42 -0.59
N PHE A 280 -2.22 4.76 0.51
CA PHE A 280 -2.24 3.30 0.62
C PHE A 280 -3.64 2.72 0.36
N LYS A 281 -4.67 3.33 0.94
CA LYS A 281 -6.07 2.89 0.74
C LYS A 281 -6.55 3.02 -0.70
N LEU A 282 -6.09 4.02 -1.45
CA LEU A 282 -6.42 4.18 -2.87
C LEU A 282 -5.83 3.06 -3.75
N GLN A 283 -4.76 2.41 -3.32
CA GLN A 283 -4.03 1.43 -4.11
C GLN A 283 -4.21 -0.02 -3.63
N SER A 284 -4.50 -0.21 -2.35
CA SER A 284 -4.62 -1.54 -1.74
C SER A 284 -6.06 -2.04 -1.76
N THR A 285 -6.28 -3.19 -2.41
CA THR A 285 -7.61 -3.76 -2.65
C THR A 285 -7.93 -4.99 -1.78
N ASN A 286 -7.00 -5.45 -0.96
CA ASN A 286 -7.17 -6.64 -0.11
C ASN A 286 -6.82 -6.36 1.36
N SER A 287 -7.09 -7.32 2.26
CA SER A 287 -6.83 -7.17 3.70
C SER A 287 -5.35 -7.23 4.07
N ASN A 288 -4.51 -7.78 3.21
CA ASN A 288 -3.07 -7.83 3.47
C ASN A 288 -2.43 -6.47 3.21
N VAL A 289 -1.48 -6.10 4.06
CA VAL A 289 -0.53 -5.02 3.82
C VAL A 289 0.72 -5.68 3.23
N ASN A 290 0.80 -5.75 1.90
CA ASN A 290 1.90 -6.44 1.24
C ASN A 290 3.18 -5.58 1.22
N GLY A 291 4.34 -6.20 1.36
CA GLY A 291 5.61 -5.50 1.35
C GLY A 291 5.83 -4.66 0.09
N TYR A 292 5.45 -5.16 -1.09
CA TYR A 292 5.58 -4.41 -2.35
C TYR A 292 4.67 -3.16 -2.42
N GLU A 293 3.49 -3.18 -1.76
CA GLU A 293 2.63 -1.99 -1.67
C GLU A 293 3.28 -0.92 -0.79
N VAL A 294 3.93 -1.34 0.31
CA VAL A 294 4.69 -0.44 1.20
C VAL A 294 5.94 0.08 0.51
N ASP A 295 6.67 -0.77 -0.21
CA ASP A 295 7.86 -0.40 -1.00
C ASP A 295 7.56 0.68 -2.05
N ASN A 296 6.33 0.75 -2.55
CA ASN A 296 5.87 1.75 -3.51
C ASN A 296 5.31 3.02 -2.88
N LEU A 297 5.15 3.10 -1.56
CA LEU A 297 4.67 4.32 -0.91
C LEU A 297 5.59 5.51 -1.23
N PRO A 298 5.00 6.67 -1.56
CA PRO A 298 5.74 7.85 -1.95
C PRO A 298 6.39 8.50 -0.73
N LEU A 299 7.72 8.53 -0.67
CA LEU A 299 8.47 9.22 0.37
C LEU A 299 9.20 10.43 -0.19
N ILE A 300 9.23 11.51 0.61
CA ILE A 300 10.06 12.69 0.39
C ILE A 300 11.09 12.73 1.52
N ILE A 301 12.32 13.09 1.22
CA ILE A 301 13.32 13.40 2.25
C ILE A 301 13.28 14.91 2.49
N ALA A 302 12.80 15.30 3.67
CA ALA A 302 12.83 16.70 4.09
C ALA A 302 14.26 17.15 4.37
N ASP A 303 14.58 18.38 4.05
CA ASP A 303 15.88 19.00 4.35
C ASP A 303 16.14 19.03 5.88
N ASN A 304 15.07 19.25 6.66
CA ASN A 304 15.09 19.17 8.11
C ASN A 304 14.11 18.11 8.61
N GLN A 305 14.64 16.97 9.07
CA GLN A 305 13.86 15.87 9.64
C GLN A 305 13.58 16.04 11.15
N VAL A 306 14.28 16.97 11.82
CA VAL A 306 14.26 17.10 13.30
C VAL A 306 12.85 17.28 13.86
N PRO A 307 11.97 18.18 13.32
CA PRO A 307 10.64 18.37 13.89
C PRO A 307 9.80 17.07 13.91
N TYR A 308 9.86 16.28 12.86
CA TYR A 308 9.16 14.99 12.79
C TYR A 308 9.68 13.99 13.81
N ILE A 309 11.00 13.90 13.96
CA ILE A 309 11.69 12.98 14.88
C ILE A 309 11.33 13.32 16.34
N GLU A 310 11.34 14.59 16.70
CA GLU A 310 11.00 15.04 18.05
C GLU A 310 9.55 14.73 18.43
N ILE A 311 8.60 14.96 17.51
CA ILE A 311 7.20 14.66 17.76
C ILE A 311 7.00 13.15 17.90
N VAL A 312 7.59 12.35 17.00
CA VAL A 312 7.51 10.88 17.08
C VAL A 312 8.09 10.35 18.38
N ASN A 313 9.24 10.89 18.82
CA ASN A 313 9.82 10.50 20.10
C ASN A 313 8.86 10.76 21.27
N LYS A 314 8.24 11.95 21.32
CA LYS A 314 7.25 12.28 22.35
C LYS A 314 6.05 11.30 22.31
N ILE A 315 5.51 11.02 21.13
CA ILE A 315 4.39 10.06 20.99
C ILE A 315 4.81 8.69 21.50
N LEU A 316 5.96 8.17 21.08
CA LEU A 316 6.45 6.85 21.50
C LEU A 316 6.69 6.75 23.01
N GLU A 317 7.23 7.81 23.64
CA GLU A 317 7.42 7.88 25.10
C GLU A 317 6.09 7.87 25.84
N ILE A 318 5.12 8.69 25.43
CA ILE A 318 3.78 8.74 26.01
C ILE A 318 3.12 7.37 25.89
N LYS A 319 3.10 6.77 24.69
CA LYS A 319 2.47 5.47 24.42
C LYS A 319 3.18 4.30 25.12
N LYS A 320 4.48 4.44 25.40
CA LYS A 320 5.23 3.46 26.20
C LYS A 320 4.84 3.50 27.66
N SER A 321 4.56 4.68 28.20
CA SER A 321 4.15 4.89 29.59
C SER A 321 2.68 4.52 29.80
N ASP A 322 1.81 4.95 28.88
CA ASP A 322 0.38 4.64 28.89
C ASP A 322 -0.13 4.47 27.45
N ILE A 323 -0.48 3.24 27.11
CA ILE A 323 -1.01 2.90 25.77
C ILE A 323 -2.30 3.67 25.45
N GLN A 324 -3.10 4.00 26.45
CA GLN A 324 -4.39 4.70 26.28
C GLN A 324 -4.25 6.23 26.27
N ALA A 325 -3.07 6.78 26.61
CA ALA A 325 -2.86 8.22 26.61
C ALA A 325 -3.21 8.85 25.26
N ASP A 326 -3.84 10.01 25.27
CA ASP A 326 -4.21 10.73 24.06
C ASP A 326 -2.97 11.42 23.46
N THR A 327 -2.68 11.12 22.20
CA THR A 327 -1.59 11.71 21.42
C THR A 327 -2.07 12.41 20.15
N LYS A 328 -3.37 12.61 20.01
CA LYS A 328 -4.00 13.15 18.79
C LYS A 328 -3.46 14.52 18.39
N GLU A 329 -3.20 15.39 19.34
CA GLU A 329 -2.64 16.72 19.06
C GLU A 329 -1.25 16.62 18.39
N LEU A 330 -0.38 15.75 18.91
CA LEU A 330 0.93 15.48 18.32
C LEU A 330 0.82 14.80 16.94
N GLU A 331 -0.12 13.87 16.77
CA GLU A 331 -0.39 13.21 15.51
C GLU A 331 -0.93 14.18 14.46
N ASN A 332 -1.82 15.10 14.85
CA ASN A 332 -2.32 16.18 13.99
C ASN A 332 -1.19 17.12 13.55
N HIS A 333 -0.24 17.39 14.45
CA HIS A 333 0.93 18.21 14.12
C HIS A 333 1.84 17.49 13.08
N ILE A 334 2.02 16.18 13.20
CA ILE A 334 2.69 15.39 12.15
C ILE A 334 1.91 15.50 10.83
N ASP A 335 0.60 15.32 10.84
CA ASP A 335 -0.23 15.40 9.63
C ASP A 335 -0.11 16.78 8.96
N LEU A 336 -0.14 17.87 9.74
CA LEU A 336 0.08 19.24 9.24
C LEU A 336 1.44 19.39 8.54
N LEU A 337 2.53 18.94 9.17
CA LEU A 337 3.87 18.97 8.59
C LEU A 337 3.95 18.12 7.30
N VAL A 338 3.33 16.96 7.30
CA VAL A 338 3.31 16.05 6.13
C VAL A 338 2.50 16.66 4.98
N TYR A 339 1.31 17.18 5.21
CA TYR A 339 0.52 17.83 4.15
C TYR A 339 1.29 18.94 3.46
N ARG A 340 2.02 19.75 4.23
CA ARG A 340 2.87 20.83 3.70
C ARG A 340 4.07 20.31 2.94
N LEU A 341 4.74 19.28 3.46
CA LEU A 341 5.87 18.64 2.80
C LEU A 341 5.50 18.18 1.39
N TYR A 342 4.30 17.60 1.25
CA TYR A 342 3.78 17.16 -0.06
C TYR A 342 3.11 18.30 -0.87
N GLY A 343 2.98 19.50 -0.29
CA GLY A 343 2.45 20.69 -0.95
C GLY A 343 0.95 20.63 -1.23
N LEU A 344 0.17 19.95 -0.38
CA LEU A 344 -1.29 19.96 -0.48
C LEU A 344 -1.79 21.39 -0.19
N ASN A 345 -2.89 21.78 -0.82
CA ASN A 345 -3.67 22.92 -0.36
C ASN A 345 -4.74 22.45 0.65
N TYR A 346 -5.34 23.37 1.37
CA TYR A 346 -6.31 23.02 2.42
C TYR A 346 -7.54 22.24 1.90
N ASN A 347 -8.01 22.51 0.68
CA ASN A 347 -9.13 21.75 0.10
C ASN A 347 -8.72 20.28 -0.18
N GLU A 348 -7.48 20.06 -0.59
CA GLU A 348 -6.92 18.70 -0.75
C GLU A 348 -6.75 17.99 0.60
N VAL A 349 -6.40 18.73 1.66
CA VAL A 349 -6.36 18.19 3.04
C VAL A 349 -7.74 17.69 3.46
N LEU A 350 -8.81 18.45 3.18
CA LEU A 350 -10.18 18.03 3.49
C LEU A 350 -10.65 16.80 2.70
N ILE A 351 -10.06 16.53 1.53
CA ILE A 351 -10.31 15.28 0.78
C ILE A 351 -9.60 14.11 1.43
N VAL A 352 -8.35 14.30 1.84
CA VAL A 352 -7.52 13.28 2.50
C VAL A 352 -8.08 12.90 3.87
N ASP A 353 -8.41 13.90 4.68
CA ASP A 353 -8.99 13.74 6.02
C ASP A 353 -10.15 14.72 6.24
N PRO A 354 -11.38 14.32 5.87
CA PRO A 354 -12.56 15.17 6.04
C PRO A 354 -12.88 15.53 7.49
N ALA A 355 -12.33 14.79 8.45
CA ALA A 355 -12.51 15.00 9.88
C ALA A 355 -11.29 15.64 10.55
N THR A 356 -10.37 16.19 9.76
CA THR A 356 -9.18 16.85 10.31
C THR A 356 -9.57 17.98 11.26
N PRO A 357 -8.96 18.08 12.45
CA PRO A 357 -9.17 19.21 13.33
C PRO A 357 -8.35 20.45 12.92
N ILE A 358 -7.44 20.31 11.96
CA ILE A 358 -6.60 21.40 11.46
C ILE A 358 -7.48 22.41 10.75
N THR A 359 -7.51 23.65 11.22
CA THR A 359 -8.28 24.71 10.58
C THR A 359 -7.55 25.30 9.37
N ARG A 360 -8.29 25.98 8.48
CA ARG A 360 -7.68 26.66 7.34
C ARG A 360 -6.66 27.71 7.78
N GLU A 361 -6.99 28.46 8.83
CA GLU A 361 -6.13 29.51 9.36
C GLU A 361 -4.81 28.95 9.87
N GLU A 362 -4.83 27.88 10.68
CA GLU A 362 -3.64 27.18 11.14
C GLU A 362 -2.82 26.62 9.96
N TYR A 363 -3.51 26.11 8.94
CA TYR A 363 -2.85 25.56 7.76
C TYR A 363 -2.16 26.64 6.91
N GLU A 364 -2.72 27.82 6.75
CA GLU A 364 -2.22 28.90 5.90
C GLU A 364 -1.24 29.86 6.59
N GLN A 365 -1.24 29.95 7.94
CA GLN A 365 -0.39 30.86 8.71
C GLN A 365 1.06 30.37 8.94
N MET A 366 1.32 29.11 8.84
CA MET A 366 2.66 28.53 8.97
C MET A 366 3.34 28.41 7.60
#